data_134e7cf15deb35e9be29af32259824de
#
_entry.id   134e7cf15deb35e9be29af32259824de
#
_cell.length_a   1.000
_cell.length_b   1.000
_cell.length_c   1.000
_cell.angle_alpha   90.00
_cell.angle_beta   90.00
_cell.angle_gamma   90.00
#
_symmetry.space_group_name_H-M   'P 1'
#
loop_
_entity.id
_entity.type
_entity.pdbx_description
1 polymer ?
#
loop_
_entity_poly.entity_id
_entity_poly.type
_entity_poly.pdbx_seq_one_letter_code
_entity_poly.pdbx_strand_id
1 'polypeptide(L)'
;MFQIKDPDPSPVRDAVAGILAWCVVGAESLVIGVVIYGSFITFWPYETQLTLANYAFTTPAYGISPWLHSLIVSFAVAVLGTGLAWIGAYLTVRMPQMPGLLRTGYDKLALLPVCIPGTVLGLAWAMTFSGTALFSGALGSLLLVIANTTIHLWSVPHITAKAGLSAMNARYETVGETLGAKRLTTIARVIVPLSLAELCDIFSYLFASAVTTISA
;
A
#
# COMPACT_ATOMS: atom_id res chain seq x y z
N MET A 1 26.52 1.46 17.57
CA MET A 1 25.68 0.26 17.79
C MET A 1 24.88 0.52 19.05
N PHE A 2 23.59 0.90 18.93
CA PHE A 2 22.75 1.09 20.10
C PHE A 2 22.44 -0.29 20.67
N GLN A 3 22.98 -0.60 21.85
CA GLN A 3 22.51 -1.75 22.62
C GLN A 3 21.15 -1.41 23.19
N ILE A 4 20.12 -2.06 22.70
CA ILE A 4 18.81 -2.05 23.33
C ILE A 4 18.98 -2.78 24.66
N LYS A 5 18.95 -2.05 25.79
CA LYS A 5 18.99 -2.63 27.12
C LYS A 5 17.68 -3.38 27.33
N ASP A 6 17.76 -4.65 27.65
CA ASP A 6 16.57 -5.43 28.04
C ASP A 6 15.87 -4.74 29.22
N PRO A 7 14.56 -4.53 29.15
CA PRO A 7 13.83 -3.88 30.21
C PRO A 7 13.86 -4.73 31.50
N ASP A 8 14.09 -4.08 32.64
CA ASP A 8 14.08 -4.75 33.93
C ASP A 8 12.72 -5.48 34.12
N PRO A 9 12.71 -6.74 34.55
CA PRO A 9 11.49 -7.53 34.75
C PRO A 9 10.59 -6.88 35.80
N SER A 10 9.37 -6.53 35.43
CA SER A 10 8.38 -5.95 36.34
C SER A 10 7.04 -6.67 36.15
N PRO A 11 6.66 -7.57 37.08
CA PRO A 11 5.45 -8.38 36.93
C PRO A 11 4.18 -7.55 36.83
N VAL A 12 4.13 -6.39 37.48
CA VAL A 12 2.96 -5.49 37.42
C VAL A 12 2.86 -4.83 36.05
N ARG A 13 3.97 -4.29 35.53
CA ARG A 13 4.02 -3.66 34.20
C ARG A 13 3.66 -4.69 33.12
N ASP A 14 4.21 -5.89 33.21
CA ASP A 14 4.04 -6.94 32.21
C ASP A 14 2.60 -7.49 32.25
N ALA A 15 1.99 -7.58 33.43
CA ALA A 15 0.57 -7.93 33.61
C ALA A 15 -0.35 -6.84 33.02
N VAL A 16 -0.09 -5.56 33.32
CA VAL A 16 -0.88 -4.44 32.75
C VAL A 16 -0.75 -4.38 31.23
N ALA A 17 0.47 -4.51 30.69
CA ALA A 17 0.70 -4.54 29.25
C ALA A 17 -0.02 -5.73 28.60
N GLY A 18 0.01 -6.91 29.23
CA GLY A 18 -0.71 -8.10 28.79
C GLY A 18 -2.23 -7.89 28.76
N ILE A 19 -2.81 -7.33 29.81
CA ILE A 19 -4.25 -7.03 29.87
C ILE A 19 -4.64 -6.06 28.77
N LEU A 20 -3.87 -4.97 28.57
CA LEU A 20 -4.14 -4.00 27.51
C LEU A 20 -4.07 -4.63 26.11
N ALA A 21 -3.05 -5.47 25.87
CA ALA A 21 -2.91 -6.19 24.60
C ALA A 21 -4.12 -7.11 24.34
N TRP A 22 -4.54 -7.88 25.35
CA TRP A 22 -5.71 -8.75 25.21
C TRP A 22 -7.02 -7.98 25.06
N CYS A 23 -7.16 -6.79 25.67
CA CYS A 23 -8.32 -5.92 25.46
C CYS A 23 -8.39 -5.44 24.01
N VAL A 24 -7.25 -5.03 23.40
CA VAL A 24 -7.20 -4.63 21.99
C VAL A 24 -7.56 -5.79 21.08
N VAL A 25 -6.92 -6.94 21.26
CA VAL A 25 -7.21 -8.16 20.48
C VAL A 25 -8.68 -8.58 20.63
N GLY A 26 -9.23 -8.49 21.83
CA GLY A 26 -10.64 -8.78 22.10
C GLY A 26 -11.58 -7.82 21.38
N ALA A 27 -11.28 -6.53 21.38
CA ALA A 27 -12.08 -5.52 20.67
C ALA A 27 -12.06 -5.74 19.15
N GLU A 28 -10.89 -5.99 18.57
CA GLU A 28 -10.76 -6.31 17.15
C GLU A 28 -11.50 -7.59 16.77
N SER A 29 -11.34 -8.64 17.58
CA SER A 29 -12.04 -9.92 17.38
C SER A 29 -13.56 -9.77 17.46
N LEU A 30 -14.05 -8.91 18.34
CA LEU A 30 -15.49 -8.61 18.47
C LEU A 30 -16.01 -7.93 17.18
N VAL A 31 -15.28 -6.95 16.64
CA VAL A 31 -15.66 -6.28 15.37
C VAL A 31 -15.74 -7.31 14.24
N ILE A 32 -14.71 -8.16 14.10
CA ILE A 32 -14.69 -9.22 13.09
C ILE A 32 -15.88 -10.19 13.32
N GLY A 33 -16.13 -10.57 14.54
CA GLY A 33 -17.25 -11.45 14.91
C GLY A 33 -18.62 -10.86 14.52
N VAL A 34 -18.81 -9.56 14.77
CA VAL A 34 -20.04 -8.85 14.36
C VAL A 34 -20.18 -8.83 12.83
N VAL A 35 -19.12 -8.58 12.08
CA VAL A 35 -19.14 -8.61 10.62
C VAL A 35 -19.49 -10.02 10.11
N ILE A 36 -18.86 -11.06 10.64
CA ILE A 36 -19.15 -12.45 10.29
C ILE A 36 -20.61 -12.78 10.62
N TYR A 37 -21.07 -12.46 11.81
CA TYR A 37 -22.48 -12.68 12.21
C TYR A 37 -23.44 -11.91 11.29
N GLY A 38 -23.16 -10.63 11.02
CA GLY A 38 -23.97 -9.80 10.14
C GLY A 38 -24.05 -10.34 8.71
N SER A 39 -23.00 -11.03 8.22
CA SER A 39 -23.01 -11.64 6.88
C SER A 39 -24.02 -12.81 6.74
N PHE A 40 -24.39 -13.44 7.85
CA PHE A 40 -25.39 -14.51 7.89
C PHE A 40 -26.81 -14.03 8.22
N ILE A 41 -27.05 -12.72 8.33
CA ILE A 41 -28.36 -12.16 8.70
C ILE A 41 -29.00 -11.51 7.47
N THR A 42 -30.35 -11.61 7.36
CA THR A 42 -31.12 -11.09 6.25
C THR A 42 -30.98 -9.57 6.11
N PHE A 43 -31.19 -8.82 7.19
CA PHE A 43 -31.10 -7.36 7.18
C PHE A 43 -30.72 -6.79 8.56
N TRP A 44 -29.47 -6.48 8.76
CA TRP A 44 -28.96 -5.88 9.99
C TRP A 44 -29.44 -4.43 10.16
N PRO A 45 -29.84 -3.98 11.36
CA PRO A 45 -30.08 -4.73 12.61
C PRO A 45 -31.54 -5.19 12.78
N TYR A 46 -32.38 -5.02 11.76
CA TYR A 46 -33.84 -5.10 11.87
C TYR A 46 -34.38 -6.54 11.76
N GLU A 47 -33.77 -7.37 10.95
CA GLU A 47 -34.22 -8.75 10.72
C GLU A 47 -33.04 -9.70 10.91
N THR A 48 -33.03 -10.37 12.06
CA THR A 48 -31.91 -11.21 12.52
C THR A 48 -32.05 -12.69 12.13
N GLN A 49 -32.92 -13.01 11.15
CA GLN A 49 -33.05 -14.38 10.66
C GLN A 49 -31.76 -14.80 9.93
N LEU A 50 -31.28 -16.00 10.24
CA LEU A 50 -30.10 -16.56 9.59
C LEU A 50 -30.41 -16.92 8.15
N THR A 51 -29.58 -16.47 7.23
CA THR A 51 -29.70 -16.71 5.79
C THR A 51 -28.33 -16.89 5.14
N LEU A 52 -28.31 -17.65 4.06
CA LEU A 52 -27.16 -17.73 3.14
C LEU A 52 -27.41 -16.95 1.84
N ALA A 53 -28.52 -16.20 1.76
CA ALA A 53 -28.88 -15.46 0.55
C ALA A 53 -27.83 -14.37 0.20
N ASN A 54 -27.15 -13.83 1.18
CA ASN A 54 -26.07 -12.85 0.98
C ASN A 54 -24.86 -13.44 0.22
N TYR A 55 -24.72 -14.76 0.17
CA TYR A 55 -23.67 -15.48 -0.57
C TYR A 55 -24.14 -16.01 -1.92
N ALA A 56 -25.40 -15.74 -2.32
CA ALA A 56 -25.94 -16.10 -3.62
C ALA A 56 -25.50 -15.08 -4.68
N PHE A 57 -24.35 -15.30 -5.31
CA PHE A 57 -23.79 -14.45 -6.37
C PHE A 57 -24.52 -14.61 -7.71
N THR A 58 -25.86 -14.56 -7.69
CA THR A 58 -26.71 -14.85 -8.86
C THR A 58 -27.14 -13.61 -9.63
N THR A 59 -27.01 -12.42 -9.04
CA THR A 59 -27.41 -11.17 -9.70
C THR A 59 -26.21 -10.43 -10.30
N PRO A 60 -26.36 -9.72 -11.46
CA PRO A 60 -25.27 -8.95 -12.05
C PRO A 60 -24.67 -7.89 -11.12
N ALA A 61 -25.46 -7.34 -10.20
CA ALA A 61 -25.01 -6.34 -9.23
C ALA A 61 -24.19 -6.94 -8.08
N TYR A 62 -24.43 -8.22 -7.74
CA TYR A 62 -23.75 -8.93 -6.64
C TYR A 62 -22.99 -10.17 -7.12
N GLY A 63 -22.67 -10.23 -8.41
CA GLY A 63 -21.97 -11.35 -9.01
C GLY A 63 -20.47 -11.35 -8.71
N ILE A 64 -19.78 -12.34 -9.26
CA ILE A 64 -18.31 -12.49 -9.19
C ILE A 64 -17.56 -11.34 -9.89
N SER A 65 -18.20 -10.68 -10.88
CA SER A 65 -17.57 -9.63 -11.69
C SER A 65 -17.01 -8.44 -10.89
N PRO A 66 -17.73 -7.82 -9.92
CA PRO A 66 -17.17 -6.75 -9.10
C PRO A 66 -15.94 -7.18 -8.30
N TRP A 67 -15.93 -8.41 -7.78
CA TRP A 67 -14.79 -8.96 -7.06
C TRP A 67 -13.55 -9.10 -7.96
N LEU A 68 -13.73 -9.62 -9.16
CA LEU A 68 -12.64 -9.75 -10.13
C LEU A 68 -12.09 -8.38 -10.53
N HIS A 69 -12.94 -7.37 -10.77
CA HIS A 69 -12.50 -6.02 -11.07
C HIS A 69 -11.71 -5.43 -9.90
N SER A 70 -12.18 -5.57 -8.67
CA SER A 70 -11.45 -5.10 -7.47
C SER A 70 -10.08 -5.77 -7.34
N LEU A 71 -9.99 -7.07 -7.56
CA LEU A 71 -8.72 -7.80 -7.51
C LEU A 71 -7.76 -7.37 -8.63
N ILE A 72 -8.27 -7.19 -9.85
CA ILE A 72 -7.45 -6.71 -10.99
C ILE A 72 -6.92 -5.31 -10.72
N VAL A 73 -7.76 -4.40 -10.27
CA VAL A 73 -7.37 -3.02 -9.93
C VAL A 73 -6.33 -3.04 -8.82
N SER A 74 -6.58 -3.77 -7.74
CA SER A 74 -5.68 -3.83 -6.59
C SER A 74 -4.33 -4.44 -6.94
N PHE A 75 -4.32 -5.50 -7.77
CA PHE A 75 -3.08 -6.09 -8.26
C PHE A 75 -2.30 -5.13 -9.15
N ALA A 76 -2.98 -4.43 -10.06
CA ALA A 76 -2.36 -3.43 -10.91
C ALA A 76 -1.76 -2.27 -10.10
N VAL A 77 -2.50 -1.75 -9.11
CA VAL A 77 -2.03 -0.72 -8.16
C VAL A 77 -0.80 -1.22 -7.40
N ALA A 78 -0.84 -2.45 -6.89
CA ALA A 78 0.27 -3.02 -6.13
C ALA A 78 1.53 -3.17 -6.99
N VAL A 79 1.43 -3.71 -8.20
CA VAL A 79 2.58 -3.89 -9.11
C VAL A 79 3.15 -2.54 -9.54
N LEU A 80 2.30 -1.65 -10.07
CA LEU A 80 2.72 -0.33 -10.57
C LEU A 80 3.23 0.56 -9.43
N GLY A 81 2.50 0.61 -8.33
CA GLY A 81 2.86 1.43 -7.17
C GLY A 81 4.17 0.99 -6.53
N THR A 82 4.38 -0.32 -6.36
CA THR A 82 5.65 -0.86 -5.82
C THR A 82 6.82 -0.49 -6.73
N GLY A 83 6.71 -0.74 -8.03
CA GLY A 83 7.78 -0.43 -8.98
C GLY A 83 8.11 1.06 -9.01
N LEU A 84 7.10 1.90 -9.15
CA LEU A 84 7.28 3.35 -9.23
C LEU A 84 7.80 3.95 -7.91
N ALA A 85 7.27 3.53 -6.76
CA ALA A 85 7.72 4.01 -5.46
C ALA A 85 9.18 3.61 -5.17
N TRP A 86 9.55 2.37 -5.50
CA TRP A 86 10.91 1.90 -5.34
C TRP A 86 11.89 2.62 -6.27
N ILE A 87 11.54 2.80 -7.55
CA ILE A 87 12.34 3.56 -8.52
C ILE A 87 12.53 5.00 -8.04
N GLY A 88 11.45 5.67 -7.62
CA GLY A 88 11.51 7.04 -7.11
C GLY A 88 12.39 7.18 -5.87
N ALA A 89 12.28 6.24 -4.93
CA ALA A 89 13.13 6.19 -3.75
C ALA A 89 14.60 5.90 -4.11
N TYR A 90 14.85 4.99 -5.07
CA TYR A 90 16.20 4.71 -5.55
C TYR A 90 16.84 5.97 -6.15
N LEU A 91 16.13 6.70 -6.98
CA LEU A 91 16.61 7.94 -7.58
C LEU A 91 16.95 9.00 -6.52
N THR A 92 16.15 9.12 -5.48
CA THR A 92 16.39 10.12 -4.43
C THR A 92 17.48 9.73 -3.44
N VAL A 93 17.61 8.44 -3.11
CA VAL A 93 18.55 7.96 -2.08
C VAL A 93 19.91 7.59 -2.66
N ARG A 94 19.91 6.89 -3.82
CA ARG A 94 21.10 6.19 -4.35
C ARG A 94 21.74 6.87 -5.57
N MET A 95 21.12 7.96 -6.10
CA MET A 95 21.73 8.72 -7.21
C MET A 95 22.34 10.03 -6.72
N PRO A 96 23.68 10.11 -6.56
CA PRO A 96 24.36 11.31 -6.08
C PRO A 96 24.27 12.47 -7.07
N GLN A 97 24.09 12.19 -8.38
CA GLN A 97 24.00 13.19 -9.44
C GLN A 97 22.64 13.93 -9.45
N MET A 98 21.63 13.46 -8.71
CA MET A 98 20.33 14.14 -8.66
C MET A 98 20.48 15.49 -7.92
N PRO A 99 20.10 16.63 -8.58
CA PRO A 99 20.14 17.93 -7.93
C PRO A 99 19.36 17.97 -6.63
N GLY A 100 19.89 18.58 -5.59
CA GLY A 100 19.27 18.61 -4.27
C GLY A 100 17.85 19.20 -4.28
N LEU A 101 17.60 20.21 -5.12
CA LEU A 101 16.28 20.81 -5.29
C LEU A 101 15.26 19.80 -5.82
N LEU A 102 15.63 18.99 -6.82
CA LEU A 102 14.76 17.96 -7.38
C LEU A 102 14.50 16.83 -6.37
N ARG A 103 15.53 16.42 -5.63
CA ARG A 103 15.41 15.43 -4.56
C ARG A 103 14.41 15.87 -3.49
N THR A 104 14.61 17.07 -2.95
CA THR A 104 13.72 17.63 -1.92
C THR A 104 12.33 17.89 -2.45
N GLY A 105 12.21 18.37 -3.70
CA GLY A 105 10.93 18.60 -4.36
C GLY A 105 10.14 17.30 -4.53
N TYR A 106 10.80 16.25 -5.04
CA TYR A 106 10.18 14.93 -5.20
C TYR A 106 9.73 14.34 -3.85
N ASP A 107 10.59 14.38 -2.82
CA ASP A 107 10.23 13.89 -1.48
C ASP A 107 9.00 14.61 -0.91
N LYS A 108 8.91 15.93 -1.07
CA LYS A 108 7.74 16.70 -0.61
C LYS A 108 6.49 16.34 -1.42
N LEU A 109 6.61 16.21 -2.73
CA LEU A 109 5.49 15.81 -3.60
C LEU A 109 5.00 14.38 -3.27
N ALA A 110 5.91 13.48 -2.97
CA ALA A 110 5.57 12.11 -2.57
C ALA A 110 4.77 12.04 -1.26
N LEU A 111 4.89 13.03 -0.38
CA LEU A 111 4.14 13.11 0.87
C LEU A 111 2.79 13.85 0.75
N LEU A 112 2.57 14.58 -0.35
CA LEU A 112 1.34 15.34 -0.54
C LEU A 112 0.06 14.50 -0.44
N PRO A 113 -0.01 13.29 -1.03
CA PRO A 113 -1.24 12.50 -1.00
C PRO A 113 -1.74 12.18 0.40
N VAL A 114 -0.85 12.04 1.39
CA VAL A 114 -1.27 11.76 2.78
C VAL A 114 -2.02 12.94 3.42
N CYS A 115 -1.83 14.15 2.92
CA CYS A 115 -2.48 15.36 3.41
C CYS A 115 -3.84 15.61 2.74
N ILE A 116 -4.18 14.89 1.66
CA ILE A 116 -5.39 15.11 0.87
C ILE A 116 -6.37 13.96 1.14
N PRO A 117 -7.60 14.26 1.58
CA PRO A 117 -8.62 13.23 1.70
C PRO A 117 -8.86 12.49 0.36
N GLY A 118 -8.92 11.15 0.39
CA GLY A 118 -9.05 10.34 -0.82
C GLY A 118 -10.24 10.71 -1.69
N THR A 119 -11.39 11.02 -1.08
CA THR A 119 -12.60 11.47 -1.79
C THR A 119 -12.39 12.78 -2.55
N VAL A 120 -11.61 13.70 -2.02
CA VAL A 120 -11.28 14.97 -2.70
C VAL A 120 -10.37 14.71 -3.89
N LEU A 121 -9.37 13.85 -3.70
CA LEU A 121 -8.46 13.46 -4.78
C LEU A 121 -9.23 12.73 -5.89
N GLY A 122 -10.07 11.75 -5.56
CA GLY A 122 -10.88 11.00 -6.52
C GLY A 122 -11.83 11.90 -7.30
N LEU A 123 -12.51 12.85 -6.64
CA LEU A 123 -13.38 13.82 -7.30
C LEU A 123 -12.60 14.72 -8.26
N ALA A 124 -11.42 15.21 -7.85
CA ALA A 124 -10.56 16.04 -8.70
C ALA A 124 -10.12 15.28 -9.95
N TRP A 125 -9.74 14.01 -9.82
CA TRP A 125 -9.40 13.14 -10.95
C TRP A 125 -10.60 12.93 -11.88
N ALA A 126 -11.76 12.59 -11.34
CA ALA A 126 -12.97 12.41 -12.11
C ALA A 126 -13.36 13.67 -12.88
N MET A 127 -13.34 14.83 -12.26
CA MET A 127 -13.67 16.10 -12.93
C MET A 127 -12.66 16.50 -13.99
N THR A 128 -11.38 16.18 -13.81
CA THR A 128 -10.32 16.59 -14.74
C THR A 128 -10.21 15.65 -15.92
N PHE A 129 -10.35 14.36 -15.74
CA PHE A 129 -9.95 13.36 -16.72
C PHE A 129 -11.10 12.53 -17.31
N SER A 130 -12.30 12.47 -16.71
CA SER A 130 -13.40 11.63 -17.18
C SER A 130 -13.90 11.97 -18.58
N GLY A 131 -13.66 13.19 -19.08
CA GLY A 131 -14.03 13.61 -20.43
C GLY A 131 -12.92 13.46 -21.47
N THR A 132 -11.74 12.97 -21.08
CA THR A 132 -10.59 12.86 -22.00
C THR A 132 -10.63 11.56 -22.78
N ALA A 133 -10.15 11.56 -24.02
CA ALA A 133 -10.10 10.37 -24.87
C ALA A 133 -9.30 9.22 -24.25
N LEU A 134 -8.27 9.51 -23.46
CA LEU A 134 -7.41 8.53 -22.81
C LEU A 134 -8.16 7.72 -21.74
N PHE A 135 -9.11 8.35 -21.03
CA PHE A 135 -9.88 7.75 -19.94
C PHE A 135 -11.35 7.50 -20.31
N SER A 136 -11.66 7.44 -21.60
CA SER A 136 -13.00 7.11 -22.08
C SER A 136 -13.23 5.60 -22.14
N GLY A 137 -14.49 5.18 -21.94
CA GLY A 137 -14.89 3.77 -21.94
C GLY A 137 -14.48 2.99 -20.70
N ALA A 138 -14.79 1.69 -20.68
CA ALA A 138 -14.57 0.82 -19.50
C ALA A 138 -13.09 0.68 -19.13
N LEU A 139 -12.21 0.50 -20.11
CA LEU A 139 -10.76 0.41 -19.89
C LEU A 139 -10.19 1.74 -19.39
N GLY A 140 -10.64 2.86 -19.94
CA GLY A 140 -10.22 4.19 -19.50
C GLY A 140 -10.64 4.47 -18.05
N SER A 141 -11.85 4.08 -17.67
CA SER A 141 -12.32 4.19 -16.28
C SER A 141 -11.46 3.37 -15.31
N LEU A 142 -11.11 2.13 -15.68
CA LEU A 142 -10.21 1.30 -14.87
C LEU A 142 -8.81 1.93 -14.72
N LEU A 143 -8.25 2.45 -15.80
CA LEU A 143 -6.95 3.14 -15.77
C LEU A 143 -6.99 4.37 -14.87
N LEU A 144 -8.07 5.14 -14.90
CA LEU A 144 -8.26 6.31 -14.05
C LEU A 144 -8.29 5.91 -12.57
N VAL A 145 -9.04 4.86 -12.22
CA VAL A 145 -9.10 4.33 -10.85
C VAL A 145 -7.73 3.83 -10.40
N ILE A 146 -7.02 3.06 -11.24
CA ILE A 146 -5.66 2.57 -10.92
C ILE A 146 -4.70 3.73 -10.67
N ALA A 147 -4.69 4.74 -11.55
CA ALA A 147 -3.81 5.90 -11.41
C ALA A 147 -4.13 6.70 -10.15
N ASN A 148 -5.41 7.01 -9.91
CA ASN A 148 -5.85 7.73 -8.73
C ASN A 148 -5.49 6.98 -7.43
N THR A 149 -5.81 5.68 -7.35
CA THR A 149 -5.52 4.86 -6.18
C THR A 149 -4.01 4.72 -5.94
N THR A 150 -3.23 4.56 -7.01
CA THR A 150 -1.76 4.51 -6.91
C THR A 150 -1.20 5.81 -6.31
N ILE A 151 -1.69 6.96 -6.77
CA ILE A 151 -1.25 8.26 -6.25
C ILE A 151 -1.75 8.48 -4.83
N HIS A 152 -3.00 8.14 -4.53
CA HIS A 152 -3.56 8.27 -3.18
C HIS A 152 -2.76 7.50 -2.14
N LEU A 153 -2.35 6.27 -2.45
CA LEU A 153 -1.59 5.41 -1.55
C LEU A 153 -0.07 5.61 -1.63
N TRP A 154 0.44 6.57 -2.39
CA TRP A 154 1.84 6.74 -2.73
C TRP A 154 2.78 6.96 -1.55
N SER A 155 2.35 7.70 -0.55
CA SER A 155 3.23 8.25 0.50
C SER A 155 3.90 7.16 1.34
N VAL A 156 3.15 6.15 1.78
CA VAL A 156 3.68 5.05 2.61
C VAL A 156 4.68 4.19 1.84
N PRO A 157 4.38 3.69 0.62
CA PRO A 157 5.34 3.01 -0.24
C PRO A 157 6.64 3.76 -0.45
N HIS A 158 6.56 5.06 -0.72
CA HIS A 158 7.75 5.89 -0.93
C HIS A 158 8.63 5.95 0.33
N ILE A 159 8.04 6.19 1.51
CA ILE A 159 8.79 6.23 2.77
C ILE A 159 9.42 4.88 3.08
N THR A 160 8.67 3.78 2.90
CA THR A 160 9.16 2.41 3.15
C THR A 160 10.35 2.08 2.24
N ALA A 161 10.19 2.30 0.92
CA ALA A 161 11.28 2.08 -0.04
C ALA A 161 12.52 2.95 0.27
N LYS A 162 12.29 4.21 0.66
CA LYS A 162 13.37 5.13 1.02
C LYS A 162 14.11 4.68 2.27
N ALA A 163 13.40 4.19 3.29
CA ALA A 163 13.99 3.66 4.52
C ALA A 163 14.84 2.42 4.24
N GLY A 164 14.33 1.44 3.50
CA GLY A 164 15.05 0.23 3.14
C GLY A 164 16.30 0.52 2.32
N LEU A 165 16.17 1.32 1.26
CA LEU A 165 17.33 1.70 0.44
C LEU A 165 18.36 2.51 1.22
N SER A 166 17.98 3.33 2.19
CA SER A 166 18.89 4.09 3.05
C SER A 166 19.64 3.20 4.04
N ALA A 167 19.03 2.09 4.48
CA ALA A 167 19.66 1.12 5.38
C ALA A 167 20.72 0.26 4.69
N MET A 168 20.68 0.13 3.36
CA MET A 168 21.64 -0.64 2.60
C MET A 168 22.99 0.06 2.50
N ASN A 169 24.08 -0.72 2.48
CA ASN A 169 25.43 -0.18 2.33
C ASN A 169 25.58 0.55 0.98
N ALA A 170 26.02 1.81 1.05
CA ALA A 170 26.23 2.67 -0.13
C ALA A 170 27.36 2.19 -1.06
N ARG A 171 28.19 1.22 -0.61
CA ARG A 171 29.34 0.72 -1.39
C ARG A 171 28.98 -0.28 -2.47
N TYR A 172 27.75 -0.83 -2.49
CA TYR A 172 27.38 -1.84 -3.50
C TYR A 172 27.51 -1.33 -4.93
N GLU A 173 27.09 -0.10 -5.20
CA GLU A 173 27.23 0.51 -6.52
C GLU A 173 28.69 0.78 -6.87
N THR A 174 29.47 1.31 -5.93
CA THR A 174 30.90 1.59 -6.14
C THR A 174 31.72 0.31 -6.42
N VAL A 175 31.42 -0.77 -5.67
CA VAL A 175 32.04 -2.07 -5.92
C VAL A 175 31.65 -2.62 -7.29
N GLY A 176 30.39 -2.49 -7.68
CA GLY A 176 29.93 -2.87 -9.02
C GLY A 176 30.67 -2.11 -10.12
N GLU A 177 30.84 -0.81 -9.97
CA GLU A 177 31.59 0.05 -10.91
C GLU A 177 33.06 -0.33 -10.99
N THR A 178 33.75 -0.61 -9.85
CA THR A 178 35.14 -1.03 -9.82
C THR A 178 35.37 -2.39 -10.49
N LEU A 179 34.36 -3.26 -10.46
CA LEU A 179 34.38 -4.56 -11.15
C LEU A 179 33.97 -4.44 -12.65
N GLY A 180 33.76 -3.24 -13.16
CA GLY A 180 33.40 -2.99 -14.56
C GLY A 180 31.93 -3.33 -14.88
N ALA A 181 31.09 -3.57 -13.88
CA ALA A 181 29.67 -3.85 -14.10
C ALA A 181 28.90 -2.56 -14.44
N LYS A 182 27.97 -2.66 -15.41
CA LYS A 182 27.07 -1.55 -15.70
C LYS A 182 26.13 -1.32 -14.52
N ARG A 183 25.81 -0.06 -14.22
CA ARG A 183 24.93 0.33 -13.11
C ARG A 183 23.60 -0.43 -13.10
N LEU A 184 22.95 -0.57 -14.24
CA LEU A 184 21.70 -1.35 -14.36
C LEU A 184 21.87 -2.82 -13.97
N THR A 185 23.07 -3.41 -14.27
CA THR A 185 23.38 -4.79 -13.88
C THR A 185 23.52 -4.91 -12.35
N THR A 186 24.16 -3.93 -11.72
CA THR A 186 24.29 -3.88 -10.25
C THR A 186 22.92 -3.70 -9.59
N ILE A 187 22.07 -2.83 -10.13
CA ILE A 187 20.71 -2.65 -9.64
C ILE A 187 19.95 -3.98 -9.72
N ALA A 188 19.89 -4.59 -10.90
CA ALA A 188 19.06 -5.78 -11.14
C ALA A 188 19.56 -7.03 -10.41
N ARG A 189 20.89 -7.18 -10.26
CA ARG A 189 21.48 -8.41 -9.68
C ARG A 189 21.84 -8.30 -8.20
N VAL A 190 21.95 -7.09 -7.66
CA VAL A 190 22.35 -6.87 -6.26
C VAL A 190 21.31 -6.09 -5.50
N ILE A 191 20.98 -4.86 -5.94
CA ILE A 191 20.12 -3.98 -5.16
C ILE A 191 18.68 -4.49 -5.10
N VAL A 192 18.08 -4.87 -6.24
CA VAL A 192 16.70 -5.40 -6.28
C VAL A 192 16.56 -6.69 -5.45
N PRO A 193 17.42 -7.71 -5.58
CA PRO A 193 17.33 -8.88 -4.72
C PRO A 193 17.50 -8.59 -3.23
N LEU A 194 18.36 -7.65 -2.86
CA LEU A 194 18.54 -7.24 -1.46
C LEU A 194 17.34 -6.47 -0.92
N SER A 195 16.55 -5.80 -1.78
CA SER A 195 15.33 -5.06 -1.41
C SER A 195 14.05 -5.89 -1.54
N LEU A 196 14.13 -7.20 -1.78
CA LEU A 196 12.94 -8.04 -1.98
C LEU A 196 12.00 -8.02 -0.77
N ALA A 197 12.50 -8.01 0.44
CA ALA A 197 11.66 -7.93 1.64
C ALA A 197 10.81 -6.65 1.64
N GLU A 198 11.45 -5.50 1.43
CA GLU A 198 10.74 -4.22 1.36
C GLU A 198 9.78 -4.15 0.17
N LEU A 199 10.16 -4.71 -0.98
CA LEU A 199 9.28 -4.78 -2.15
C LEU A 199 8.02 -5.62 -1.86
N CYS A 200 8.16 -6.74 -1.15
CA CYS A 200 7.04 -7.57 -0.71
C CYS A 200 6.15 -6.83 0.30
N ASP A 201 6.74 -6.10 1.24
CA ASP A 201 6.01 -5.30 2.22
C ASP A 201 5.20 -4.19 1.55
N ILE A 202 5.83 -3.44 0.62
CA ILE A 202 5.17 -2.39 -0.16
C ILE A 202 4.03 -2.97 -1.01
N PHE A 203 4.30 -4.08 -1.70
CA PHE A 203 3.29 -4.76 -2.52
C PHE A 203 2.09 -5.20 -1.68
N SER A 204 2.34 -5.85 -0.55
CA SER A 204 1.29 -6.33 0.35
C SER A 204 0.46 -5.18 0.92
N TYR A 205 1.11 -4.09 1.32
CA TYR A 205 0.43 -2.87 1.77
C TYR A 205 -0.47 -2.29 0.69
N LEU A 206 0.06 -2.08 -0.52
CA LEU A 206 -0.69 -1.51 -1.64
C LEU A 206 -1.85 -2.39 -2.06
N PHE A 207 -1.62 -3.70 -2.14
CA PHE A 207 -2.67 -4.66 -2.50
C PHE A 207 -3.81 -4.67 -1.49
N ALA A 208 -3.49 -4.83 -0.20
CA ALA A 208 -4.49 -4.85 0.86
C ALA A 208 -5.25 -3.52 0.96
N SER A 209 -4.52 -2.40 0.90
CA SER A 209 -5.13 -1.07 0.95
C SER A 209 -6.03 -0.81 -0.26
N ALA A 210 -5.62 -1.19 -1.47
CA ALA A 210 -6.41 -1.00 -2.68
C ALA A 210 -7.68 -1.87 -2.70
N VAL A 211 -7.62 -3.12 -2.20
CA VAL A 211 -8.81 -3.99 -2.07
C VAL A 211 -9.83 -3.38 -1.12
N THR A 212 -9.39 -2.75 -0.04
CA THR A 212 -10.26 -2.19 1.00
C THR A 212 -10.65 -0.73 0.77
N THR A 213 -10.01 -0.05 -0.19
CA THR A 213 -10.28 1.37 -0.46
C THR A 213 -11.59 1.55 -1.19
N ILE A 214 -12.57 2.16 -0.52
CA ILE A 214 -13.88 2.53 -1.08
C ILE A 214 -13.89 4.01 -1.49
N SER A 215 -12.93 4.80 -1.01
CA SER A 215 -12.92 6.27 -1.11
C SER A 215 -11.99 6.84 -2.18
N ALA A 216 -11.39 6.00 -2.99
CA ALA A 216 -10.50 6.46 -4.07
C ALA A 216 -11.21 6.68 -5.40
#